data_be124644864527f85b873c09457910c8
#
_entry.id   be124644864527f85b873c09457910c8
#
_cell.length_a   1.000
_cell.length_b   1.000
_cell.length_c   1.000
_cell.angle_alpha   90.00
_cell.angle_beta   90.00
_cell.angle_gamma   90.00
#
_symmetry.space_group_name_H-M   'P 1'
#
loop_
_entity.id
_entity.type
_entity.pdbx_description
1 polymer ?
#
loop_
_entity_poly.entity_id
_entity_poly.type
_entity_poly.pdbx_seq_one_letter_code
_entity_poly.pdbx_strand_id
1 'polypeptide(L)'
;MADVVTDLVLGTTSPLAEKLALTTPLDIDGPVAAYFVSGGVGAAYYANLPCSTIQEIARFGDVGPLFAQSLRENPRWQQLHVEEPGQTLRATVLGAASQQVTLSGSTIWAEREHLPLKNLPVIEPRLLDAVPEYRDPEGVRRAVTRAVKRWDRGEADQGNFVITLDLPRRMDYPQVIAIATGLAMFADDYLPRGKPLILVTEEDYGQVLGQTIKSRSPDLPVIVVDQIGLGEGDFIDIGEPLFEGRVVPVSVKTLVFYQ
;
A
#
# COMPACT_ATOMS: atom_id res chain seq x y z
N MET A 1 12.84 -31.79 -4.63
CA MET A 1 12.45 -30.46 -4.06
C MET A 1 11.78 -30.63 -2.70
N ALA A 2 10.72 -31.41 -2.57
CA ALA A 2 10.07 -31.60 -1.26
C ALA A 2 11.03 -32.08 -0.17
N ASP A 3 11.90 -33.07 -0.45
CA ASP A 3 12.90 -33.51 0.51
C ASP A 3 13.88 -32.42 0.92
N VAL A 4 14.35 -31.61 -0.03
CA VAL A 4 15.27 -30.50 0.25
C VAL A 4 14.63 -29.44 1.16
N VAL A 5 13.38 -29.09 0.88
CA VAL A 5 12.64 -28.13 1.73
C VAL A 5 12.39 -28.73 3.11
N THR A 6 12.02 -30.00 3.18
CA THR A 6 11.84 -30.70 4.45
C THR A 6 13.14 -30.80 5.25
N ASP A 7 14.27 -31.08 4.60
CA ASP A 7 15.58 -31.08 5.22
C ASP A 7 15.91 -29.73 5.86
N LEU A 8 15.72 -28.63 5.09
CA LEU A 8 15.99 -27.26 5.57
C LEU A 8 15.09 -26.87 6.77
N VAL A 9 13.81 -27.24 6.70
CA VAL A 9 12.85 -26.95 7.78
C VAL A 9 13.17 -27.74 9.07
N LEU A 10 13.66 -28.97 8.93
CA LEU A 10 14.03 -29.81 10.05
C LEU A 10 15.47 -29.56 10.56
N GLY A 11 16.18 -28.59 9.99
CA GLY A 11 17.59 -28.34 10.34
C GLY A 11 18.54 -29.48 9.96
N THR A 12 18.10 -30.33 9.01
CA THR A 12 18.95 -31.41 8.49
C THR A 12 19.51 -30.97 7.14
N THR A 13 20.84 -31.11 6.96
CA THR A 13 21.48 -30.73 5.70
C THR A 13 21.77 -31.97 4.87
N SER A 14 21.18 -32.06 3.68
CA SER A 14 21.62 -33.01 2.65
C SER A 14 22.58 -32.30 1.68
N PRO A 15 23.49 -33.07 1.00
CA PRO A 15 24.43 -32.49 0.04
C PRO A 15 23.73 -31.69 -1.10
N LEU A 16 22.47 -32.02 -1.41
CA LEU A 16 21.67 -31.30 -2.37
C LEU A 16 21.08 -29.99 -1.77
N ALA A 17 20.65 -30.05 -0.51
CA ALA A 17 20.16 -28.87 0.19
C ALA A 17 21.27 -27.81 0.34
N GLU A 18 22.49 -28.22 0.70
CA GLU A 18 23.66 -27.33 0.77
C GLU A 18 23.97 -26.64 -0.56
N LYS A 19 23.90 -27.38 -1.67
CA LYS A 19 24.14 -26.82 -3.02
C LYS A 19 23.07 -25.83 -3.48
N LEU A 20 21.84 -25.98 -3.00
CA LEU A 20 20.71 -25.14 -3.39
C LEU A 20 20.45 -23.99 -2.42
N ALA A 21 21.06 -24.02 -1.24
CA ALA A 21 20.92 -22.93 -0.26
C ALA A 21 21.62 -21.66 -0.75
N LEU A 22 20.89 -20.57 -0.85
CA LEU A 22 21.42 -19.25 -1.21
C LEU A 22 21.93 -18.47 0.01
N THR A 23 21.53 -18.89 1.19
CA THR A 23 21.89 -18.26 2.46
C THR A 23 22.25 -19.34 3.48
N THR A 24 22.91 -18.97 4.57
CA THR A 24 23.11 -19.85 5.72
C THR A 24 21.75 -20.32 6.25
N PRO A 25 21.58 -21.60 6.57
CA PRO A 25 20.36 -22.11 7.21
C PRO A 25 20.01 -21.30 8.46
N LEU A 26 18.73 -21.08 8.68
CA LEU A 26 18.24 -20.45 9.90
C LEU A 26 18.52 -21.39 11.09
N ASP A 27 19.18 -20.85 12.10
CA ASP A 27 19.31 -21.49 13.41
C ASP A 27 18.10 -21.06 14.24
N ILE A 28 17.17 -21.99 14.45
CA ILE A 28 15.93 -21.73 15.20
C ILE A 28 16.08 -22.33 16.57
N ASP A 29 16.31 -21.48 17.55
CA ASP A 29 16.34 -21.90 18.95
C ASP A 29 14.92 -22.19 19.47
N GLY A 30 14.64 -23.44 19.77
CA GLY A 30 13.38 -23.86 20.41
C GLY A 30 12.36 -24.52 19.49
N PRO A 31 11.22 -24.97 20.07
CA PRO A 31 10.19 -25.68 19.33
C PRO A 31 9.41 -24.73 18.42
N VAL A 32 9.25 -25.11 17.14
CA VAL A 32 8.38 -24.41 16.20
C VAL A 32 6.93 -24.79 16.47
N ALA A 33 6.07 -23.81 16.75
CA ALA A 33 4.67 -24.05 17.10
C ALA A 33 3.84 -24.49 15.88
N ALA A 34 4.06 -23.88 14.71
CA ALA A 34 3.36 -24.23 13.48
C ALA A 34 4.17 -23.85 12.24
N TYR A 35 3.90 -24.53 11.14
CA TYR A 35 4.45 -24.24 9.82
C TYR A 35 3.33 -23.82 8.87
N PHE A 36 3.62 -22.91 7.96
CA PHE A 36 2.67 -22.42 6.97
C PHE A 36 3.28 -22.48 5.57
N VAL A 37 2.51 -22.96 4.60
CA VAL A 37 2.90 -22.90 3.19
C VAL A 37 2.20 -21.71 2.55
N SER A 38 2.97 -20.78 1.97
CA SER A 38 2.43 -19.56 1.39
C SER A 38 2.52 -19.53 -0.15
N GLY A 39 1.91 -18.51 -0.77
CA GLY A 39 1.94 -18.30 -2.21
C GLY A 39 1.10 -19.31 -3.00
N GLY A 40 1.40 -19.44 -4.28
CA GLY A 40 0.69 -20.35 -5.19
C GLY A 40 0.83 -21.82 -4.80
N VAL A 41 1.98 -22.21 -4.26
CA VAL A 41 2.21 -23.58 -3.74
C VAL A 41 1.34 -23.83 -2.52
N GLY A 42 1.21 -22.84 -1.60
CA GLY A 42 0.32 -22.95 -0.44
C GLY A 42 -1.15 -23.10 -0.85
N ALA A 43 -1.61 -22.29 -1.79
CA ALA A 43 -2.97 -22.42 -2.31
C ALA A 43 -3.24 -23.80 -2.90
N ALA A 44 -2.29 -24.35 -3.67
CA ALA A 44 -2.41 -25.69 -4.22
C ALA A 44 -2.33 -26.78 -3.13
N TYR A 45 -1.52 -26.55 -2.08
CA TYR A 45 -1.35 -27.46 -0.95
C TYR A 45 -2.64 -27.64 -0.15
N TYR A 46 -3.26 -26.52 0.30
CA TYR A 46 -4.47 -26.57 1.12
C TYR A 46 -5.72 -26.94 0.33
N ALA A 47 -5.81 -26.49 -0.93
CA ALA A 47 -6.90 -26.91 -1.82
C ALA A 47 -6.81 -28.36 -2.26
N ASN A 48 -5.77 -29.10 -1.89
CA ASN A 48 -5.54 -30.49 -2.26
C ASN A 48 -5.74 -30.76 -3.75
N LEU A 49 -5.15 -29.90 -4.60
CA LEU A 49 -5.35 -29.97 -6.04
C LEU A 49 -4.82 -31.29 -6.61
N PRO A 50 -5.60 -31.93 -7.51
CA PRO A 50 -5.15 -33.14 -8.18
C PRO A 50 -4.02 -32.85 -9.17
N CYS A 51 -3.05 -33.77 -9.27
CA CYS A 51 -1.86 -33.69 -10.12
C CYS A 51 -1.59 -35.03 -10.81
N SER A 52 -2.62 -35.68 -11.37
CA SER A 52 -2.52 -36.97 -12.02
C SER A 52 -2.21 -36.87 -13.51
N THR A 53 -2.46 -35.71 -14.13
CA THR A 53 -2.24 -35.46 -15.56
C THR A 53 -1.32 -34.27 -15.77
N ILE A 54 -0.66 -34.19 -16.93
CA ILE A 54 0.18 -33.05 -17.31
C ILE A 54 -0.62 -31.74 -17.28
N GLN A 55 -1.87 -31.74 -17.69
CA GLN A 55 -2.74 -30.57 -17.69
C GLN A 55 -3.06 -30.11 -16.27
N GLU A 56 -3.25 -31.02 -15.33
CA GLU A 56 -3.44 -30.68 -13.91
C GLU A 56 -2.17 -30.13 -13.27
N ILE A 57 -1.01 -30.71 -13.60
CA ILE A 57 0.31 -30.22 -13.12
C ILE A 57 0.56 -28.82 -13.65
N ALA A 58 0.41 -28.60 -14.95
CA ALA A 58 0.74 -27.35 -15.62
C ALA A 58 -0.41 -26.32 -15.63
N ARG A 59 -1.46 -26.49 -14.84
CA ARG A 59 -2.66 -25.64 -14.86
C ARG A 59 -2.40 -24.15 -14.64
N PHE A 60 -1.32 -23.81 -13.96
CA PHE A 60 -0.89 -22.42 -13.71
C PHE A 60 0.37 -22.03 -14.49
N GLY A 61 0.80 -22.87 -15.44
CA GLY A 61 2.01 -22.63 -16.23
C GLY A 61 3.31 -22.98 -15.52
N ASP A 62 3.25 -23.59 -14.34
CA ASP A 62 4.42 -24.00 -13.53
C ASP A 62 4.20 -25.38 -12.90
N VAL A 63 5.18 -25.82 -12.09
CA VAL A 63 5.15 -27.11 -11.37
C VAL A 63 4.65 -26.95 -9.91
N GLY A 64 4.07 -25.84 -9.55
CA GLY A 64 3.60 -25.55 -8.19
C GLY A 64 2.63 -26.61 -7.64
N PRO A 65 1.60 -27.03 -8.38
CA PRO A 65 0.67 -28.08 -7.94
C PRO A 65 1.38 -29.43 -7.66
N LEU A 66 2.33 -29.82 -8.51
CA LEU A 66 3.11 -31.05 -8.31
C LEU A 66 4.01 -30.96 -7.07
N PHE A 67 4.60 -29.79 -6.85
CA PHE A 67 5.41 -29.55 -5.66
C PHE A 67 4.57 -29.60 -4.38
N ALA A 68 3.39 -28.98 -4.39
CA ALA A 68 2.43 -29.04 -3.30
C ALA A 68 2.00 -30.47 -2.96
N GLN A 69 1.73 -31.29 -3.98
CA GLN A 69 1.44 -32.72 -3.79
C GLN A 69 2.63 -33.45 -3.20
N SER A 70 3.84 -33.23 -3.73
CA SER A 70 5.07 -33.86 -3.23
C SER A 70 5.35 -33.52 -1.77
N LEU A 71 5.02 -32.33 -1.30
CA LEU A 71 5.09 -31.97 0.11
C LEU A 71 4.07 -32.72 0.94
N ARG A 72 2.80 -32.80 0.51
CA ARG A 72 1.76 -33.53 1.23
C ARG A 72 2.09 -35.01 1.38
N GLU A 73 2.71 -35.61 0.37
CA GLU A 73 3.06 -37.02 0.33
C GLU A 73 4.39 -37.33 1.03
N ASN A 74 5.16 -36.32 1.43
CA ASN A 74 6.44 -36.52 2.11
C ASN A 74 6.24 -36.99 3.56
N PRO A 75 6.70 -38.19 3.94
CA PRO A 75 6.45 -38.74 5.28
C PRO A 75 7.03 -37.90 6.43
N ARG A 76 8.14 -37.20 6.20
CA ARG A 76 8.76 -36.34 7.22
C ARG A 76 8.04 -35.01 7.36
N TRP A 77 7.54 -34.46 6.23
CA TRP A 77 6.73 -33.27 6.23
C TRP A 77 5.39 -33.51 6.95
N GLN A 78 4.77 -34.67 6.78
CA GLN A 78 3.53 -35.04 7.47
C GLN A 78 3.63 -35.11 8.99
N GLN A 79 4.85 -35.17 9.55
CA GLN A 79 5.08 -35.11 10.99
C GLN A 79 5.11 -33.70 11.54
N LEU A 80 5.13 -32.68 10.68
CA LEU A 80 5.12 -31.28 11.08
C LEU A 80 3.70 -30.82 11.35
N HIS A 81 3.57 -29.90 12.30
CA HIS A 81 2.30 -29.22 12.54
C HIS A 81 2.12 -28.10 11.51
N VAL A 82 1.49 -28.44 10.38
CA VAL A 82 1.22 -27.48 9.29
C VAL A 82 -0.20 -26.95 9.42
N GLU A 83 -0.33 -25.64 9.54
CA GLU A 83 -1.61 -24.94 9.63
C GLU A 83 -1.91 -24.18 8.34
N GLU A 84 -3.20 -24.02 8.01
CA GLU A 84 -3.64 -23.18 6.90
C GLU A 84 -3.69 -21.73 7.34
N PRO A 85 -2.93 -20.81 6.68
CA PRO A 85 -3.00 -19.40 7.00
C PRO A 85 -4.29 -18.79 6.47
N GLY A 86 -4.79 -17.73 7.10
CA GLY A 86 -5.98 -17.02 6.64
C GLY A 86 -5.87 -16.49 5.20
N GLN A 87 -4.65 -16.35 4.68
CA GLN A 87 -4.36 -16.01 3.28
C GLN A 87 -3.08 -16.69 2.81
N THR A 88 -3.14 -17.40 1.69
CA THR A 88 -1.99 -18.03 1.03
C THR A 88 -1.44 -17.20 -0.13
N LEU A 89 -2.33 -16.80 -1.05
CA LEU A 89 -2.00 -15.93 -2.17
C LEU A 89 -1.74 -14.49 -1.65
N ARG A 90 -0.69 -13.85 -2.15
CA ARG A 90 -0.23 -12.51 -1.74
C ARG A 90 0.44 -12.42 -0.36
N ALA A 91 0.72 -13.54 0.33
CA ALA A 91 1.42 -13.49 1.61
C ALA A 91 2.78 -12.76 1.51
N THR A 92 3.52 -12.97 0.42
CA THR A 92 4.77 -12.25 0.14
C THR A 92 4.53 -10.76 -0.06
N VAL A 93 3.49 -10.38 -0.80
CA VAL A 93 3.13 -8.97 -1.03
C VAL A 93 2.65 -8.32 0.28
N LEU A 94 1.84 -9.04 1.07
CA LEU A 94 1.39 -8.56 2.37
C LEU A 94 2.51 -8.44 3.40
N GLY A 95 3.48 -9.36 3.37
CA GLY A 95 4.66 -9.33 4.26
C GLY A 95 5.72 -8.32 3.82
N ALA A 96 5.88 -8.13 2.51
CA ALA A 96 6.82 -7.16 1.95
C ALA A 96 6.23 -5.75 1.89
N ALA A 97 4.90 -5.60 1.92
CA ALA A 97 4.25 -4.33 2.19
C ALA A 97 4.54 -3.99 3.66
N SER A 98 5.67 -3.35 3.92
CA SER A 98 5.99 -2.85 5.26
C SER A 98 4.90 -1.86 5.65
N GLN A 99 4.00 -2.27 6.53
CA GLN A 99 3.01 -1.37 7.12
C GLN A 99 3.76 -0.47 8.10
N GLN A 100 4.14 0.69 7.66
CA GLN A 100 4.63 1.72 8.53
C GLN A 100 3.43 2.51 9.05
N VAL A 101 3.22 2.50 10.36
CA VAL A 101 2.23 3.38 11.00
C VAL A 101 2.98 4.62 11.48
N THR A 102 2.62 5.75 10.91
CA THR A 102 3.17 7.06 11.28
C THR A 102 2.04 7.92 11.85
N LEU A 103 2.33 8.74 12.82
CA LEU A 103 1.42 9.81 13.24
C LEU A 103 1.66 11.03 12.36
N SER A 104 0.58 11.67 11.93
CA SER A 104 0.67 12.98 11.25
C SER A 104 1.30 14.05 12.12
N GLY A 105 1.68 15.16 11.54
CA GLY A 105 1.94 16.38 12.28
C GLY A 105 0.73 16.85 13.11
N SER A 106 0.94 17.85 13.95
CA SER A 106 -0.13 18.41 14.80
C SER A 106 -0.91 19.54 14.13
N THR A 107 -0.59 19.85 12.90
CA THR A 107 -1.11 20.97 12.11
C THR A 107 -2.01 20.52 10.94
N ILE A 108 -2.62 19.35 11.09
CA ILE A 108 -3.55 18.79 10.09
C ILE A 108 -4.84 19.60 10.00
N TRP A 109 -5.52 19.44 8.86
CA TRP A 109 -6.91 19.80 8.67
C TRP A 109 -7.73 18.55 8.38
N ALA A 110 -8.62 18.15 9.27
CA ALA A 110 -9.42 16.94 9.09
C ALA A 110 -10.86 17.13 9.53
N GLU A 111 -11.80 16.85 8.63
CA GLU A 111 -13.22 16.79 8.93
C GLU A 111 -13.54 15.36 9.41
N ARG A 112 -13.83 15.23 10.71
CA ARG A 112 -13.93 13.93 11.42
C ARG A 112 -14.97 12.99 10.86
N GLU A 113 -16.08 13.52 10.34
CA GLU A 113 -17.17 12.74 9.76
C GLU A 113 -16.78 11.92 8.52
N HIS A 114 -15.64 12.25 7.90
CA HIS A 114 -15.11 11.55 6.75
C HIS A 114 -14.02 10.53 7.09
N LEU A 115 -13.69 10.33 8.38
CA LEU A 115 -12.70 9.37 8.85
C LEU A 115 -13.36 8.21 9.62
N PRO A 116 -12.78 7.01 9.62
CA PRO A 116 -11.52 6.61 8.99
C PRO A 116 -11.65 6.31 7.48
N LEU A 117 -10.54 6.42 6.74
CA LEU A 117 -10.43 6.08 5.33
C LEU A 117 -9.44 4.93 5.14
N LYS A 118 -9.72 4.02 4.18
CA LYS A 118 -8.91 2.83 3.98
C LYS A 118 -8.59 2.59 2.52
N ASN A 119 -7.39 2.04 2.32
CA ASN A 119 -6.92 1.53 1.03
C ASN A 119 -6.96 2.57 -0.10
N LEU A 120 -6.52 3.79 0.21
CA LEU A 120 -6.46 4.89 -0.74
C LEU A 120 -5.17 4.80 -1.56
N PRO A 121 -5.24 4.70 -2.89
CA PRO A 121 -4.06 4.82 -3.75
C PRO A 121 -3.51 6.25 -3.68
N VAL A 122 -2.18 6.35 -3.68
CA VAL A 122 -1.45 7.62 -3.70
C VAL A 122 -1.23 8.08 -5.14
N ILE A 123 -1.64 9.31 -5.42
CA ILE A 123 -1.47 9.97 -6.72
C ILE A 123 -0.52 11.16 -6.55
N GLU A 124 0.55 11.18 -7.32
CA GLU A 124 1.56 12.25 -7.32
C GLU A 124 1.49 13.10 -8.58
N PRO A 125 0.98 14.34 -8.52
CA PRO A 125 0.88 15.23 -9.69
C PRO A 125 2.21 15.87 -10.11
N ARG A 126 3.29 15.78 -9.29
CA ARG A 126 4.60 16.40 -9.51
C ARG A 126 4.47 17.89 -9.83
N LEU A 127 3.98 18.64 -8.85
CA LEU A 127 3.72 20.08 -9.02
C LEU A 127 5.00 20.87 -9.26
N LEU A 128 6.12 20.47 -8.70
CA LEU A 128 7.43 21.10 -8.94
C LEU A 128 7.79 21.15 -10.42
N ASP A 129 7.52 20.05 -11.13
CA ASP A 129 7.80 19.95 -12.57
C ASP A 129 6.75 20.70 -13.42
N ALA A 130 5.47 20.65 -12.98
CA ALA A 130 4.35 21.17 -13.72
C ALA A 130 4.09 22.68 -13.52
N VAL A 131 4.41 23.19 -12.32
CA VAL A 131 4.16 24.58 -11.88
C VAL A 131 5.34 25.06 -11.04
N PRO A 132 6.53 25.27 -11.63
CA PRO A 132 7.77 25.50 -10.88
C PRO A 132 7.73 26.62 -9.85
N GLU A 133 6.93 27.68 -10.08
CA GLU A 133 6.79 28.79 -9.15
C GLU A 133 5.61 28.65 -8.18
N TYR A 134 4.77 27.59 -8.35
CA TYR A 134 3.55 27.36 -7.57
C TYR A 134 2.59 28.55 -7.54
N ARG A 135 2.54 29.36 -8.62
CA ARG A 135 1.74 30.60 -8.72
C ARG A 135 0.63 30.56 -9.76
N ASP A 136 0.48 29.45 -10.48
CA ASP A 136 -0.54 29.25 -11.50
C ASP A 136 -1.61 28.27 -11.01
N PRO A 137 -2.77 28.72 -10.52
CA PRO A 137 -3.86 27.86 -10.07
C PRO A 137 -4.36 26.94 -11.18
N GLU A 138 -4.44 27.41 -12.41
CA GLU A 138 -4.89 26.63 -13.54
C GLU A 138 -3.86 25.55 -13.91
N GLY A 139 -2.57 25.85 -13.76
CA GLY A 139 -1.48 24.88 -13.88
C GLY A 139 -1.60 23.76 -12.85
N VAL A 140 -1.85 24.10 -11.58
CA VAL A 140 -2.10 23.14 -10.50
C VAL A 140 -3.30 22.25 -10.84
N ARG A 141 -4.45 22.85 -11.21
CA ARG A 141 -5.65 22.10 -11.62
C ARG A 141 -5.35 21.12 -12.73
N ARG A 142 -4.66 21.57 -13.80
CA ARG A 142 -4.29 20.69 -14.94
C ARG A 142 -3.36 19.57 -14.54
N ALA A 143 -2.36 19.84 -13.69
CA ALA A 143 -1.39 18.83 -13.23
C ALA A 143 -2.09 17.73 -12.43
N VAL A 144 -2.92 18.11 -11.45
CA VAL A 144 -3.70 17.18 -10.63
C VAL A 144 -4.69 16.38 -11.49
N THR A 145 -5.46 17.05 -12.37
CA THR A 145 -6.40 16.35 -13.27
C THR A 145 -5.69 15.33 -14.15
N ARG A 146 -4.51 15.66 -14.67
CA ARG A 146 -3.71 14.76 -15.51
C ARG A 146 -3.23 13.55 -14.71
N ALA A 147 -2.75 13.75 -13.49
CA ALA A 147 -2.28 12.69 -12.63
C ALA A 147 -3.42 11.74 -12.26
N VAL A 148 -4.54 12.28 -11.80
CA VAL A 148 -5.72 11.49 -11.41
C VAL A 148 -6.26 10.69 -12.60
N LYS A 149 -6.39 11.27 -13.79
CA LYS A 149 -6.89 10.57 -14.99
C LYS A 149 -6.00 9.40 -15.44
N ARG A 150 -4.72 9.36 -15.07
CA ARG A 150 -3.86 8.18 -15.32
C ARG A 150 -4.23 6.98 -14.45
N TRP A 151 -4.83 7.23 -13.28
CA TRP A 151 -5.21 6.23 -12.30
C TRP A 151 -6.71 5.88 -12.34
N ASP A 152 -7.52 6.72 -12.97
CA ASP A 152 -8.96 6.57 -12.99
C ASP A 152 -9.38 5.27 -13.71
N ARG A 153 -9.93 4.35 -12.96
CA ARG A 153 -10.42 3.04 -13.43
C ARG A 153 -11.94 3.00 -13.62
N GLY A 154 -12.60 4.14 -13.60
CA GLY A 154 -14.03 4.26 -13.84
C GLY A 154 -14.83 4.78 -12.65
N GLU A 155 -16.14 4.97 -12.84
CA GLU A 155 -17.05 5.64 -11.90
C GLU A 155 -17.09 5.04 -10.48
N ALA A 156 -16.76 3.75 -10.32
CA ALA A 156 -16.81 3.07 -9.02
C ALA A 156 -15.76 3.56 -8.01
N ASP A 157 -14.61 4.06 -8.50
CA ASP A 157 -13.48 4.50 -7.66
C ASP A 157 -13.30 6.02 -7.63
N GLN A 158 -14.20 6.77 -8.27
CA GLN A 158 -14.10 8.22 -8.36
C GLN A 158 -14.07 8.89 -6.99
N GLY A 159 -12.97 9.61 -6.70
CA GLY A 159 -12.76 10.30 -5.42
C GLY A 159 -12.23 9.43 -4.29
N ASN A 160 -11.92 8.14 -4.51
CA ASN A 160 -11.31 7.27 -3.51
C ASN A 160 -9.78 7.18 -3.71
N PHE A 161 -9.08 8.28 -3.57
CA PHE A 161 -7.62 8.39 -3.68
C PHE A 161 -7.11 9.53 -2.81
N VAL A 162 -5.82 9.56 -2.60
CA VAL A 162 -5.12 10.66 -1.94
C VAL A 162 -4.13 11.30 -2.90
N ILE A 163 -4.02 12.61 -2.86
CA ILE A 163 -3.06 13.37 -3.64
C ILE A 163 -1.90 13.75 -2.73
N THR A 164 -0.70 13.27 -3.06
CA THR A 164 0.53 13.74 -2.39
C THR A 164 1.08 14.96 -3.11
N LEU A 165 1.50 15.97 -2.34
CA LEU A 165 1.97 17.25 -2.85
C LEU A 165 3.46 17.42 -2.56
N ASP A 166 4.26 17.54 -3.61
CA ASP A 166 5.69 17.89 -3.57
C ASP A 166 5.85 19.41 -3.40
N LEU A 167 5.77 19.87 -2.16
CA LEU A 167 5.83 21.28 -1.80
C LEU A 167 7.22 21.69 -1.33
N PRO A 168 7.68 22.92 -1.61
CA PRO A 168 8.95 23.42 -1.09
C PRO A 168 8.84 23.70 0.41
N ARG A 169 9.96 23.60 1.13
CA ARG A 169 10.02 23.87 2.58
C ARG A 169 9.51 25.25 2.97
N ARG A 170 9.58 26.21 2.07
CA ARG A 170 9.11 27.58 2.31
C ARG A 170 8.30 28.07 1.13
N MET A 171 7.07 28.44 1.39
CA MET A 171 6.18 29.10 0.43
C MET A 171 5.75 30.45 0.97
N ASP A 172 5.58 31.42 0.07
CA ASP A 172 4.86 32.64 0.40
C ASP A 172 3.34 32.44 0.32
N TYR A 173 2.60 33.36 0.89
CA TYR A 173 1.16 33.25 0.94
C TYR A 173 0.48 33.24 -0.47
N PRO A 174 0.95 34.02 -1.47
CA PRO A 174 0.46 33.87 -2.84
C PRO A 174 0.61 32.47 -3.44
N GLN A 175 1.69 31.75 -3.14
CA GLN A 175 1.88 30.36 -3.59
C GLN A 175 0.87 29.42 -2.93
N VAL A 176 0.66 29.54 -1.61
CA VAL A 176 -0.36 28.77 -0.89
C VAL A 176 -1.75 29.01 -1.48
N ILE A 177 -2.08 30.30 -1.77
CA ILE A 177 -3.34 30.66 -2.41
C ILE A 177 -3.49 30.02 -3.79
N ALA A 178 -2.46 30.05 -4.61
CA ALA A 178 -2.52 29.49 -5.98
C ALA A 178 -2.73 27.97 -5.94
N ILE A 179 -2.00 27.25 -5.08
CA ILE A 179 -2.18 25.82 -4.89
C ILE A 179 -3.58 25.50 -4.39
N ALA A 180 -4.01 26.13 -3.31
CA ALA A 180 -5.35 25.92 -2.75
C ALA A 180 -6.48 26.20 -3.75
N THR A 181 -6.32 27.26 -4.56
CA THR A 181 -7.29 27.61 -5.60
C THR A 181 -7.33 26.53 -6.69
N GLY A 182 -6.17 26.10 -7.19
CA GLY A 182 -6.10 25.07 -8.22
C GLY A 182 -6.64 23.72 -7.75
N LEU A 183 -6.42 23.35 -6.48
CA LEU A 183 -6.98 22.15 -5.86
C LEU A 183 -8.50 22.25 -5.70
N ALA A 184 -9.03 23.40 -5.28
CA ALA A 184 -10.46 23.63 -5.20
C ALA A 184 -11.14 23.54 -6.59
N MET A 185 -10.56 24.16 -7.61
CA MET A 185 -11.03 24.05 -9.00
C MET A 185 -11.03 22.60 -9.50
N PHE A 186 -9.97 21.85 -9.20
CA PHE A 186 -9.93 20.43 -9.52
C PHE A 186 -11.05 19.64 -8.83
N ALA A 187 -11.28 19.89 -7.54
CA ALA A 187 -12.32 19.20 -6.77
C ALA A 187 -13.72 19.50 -7.32
N ASP A 188 -14.01 20.77 -7.66
CA ASP A 188 -15.29 21.18 -8.24
C ASP A 188 -15.55 20.52 -9.62
N ASP A 189 -14.49 20.33 -10.42
CA ASP A 189 -14.59 19.74 -11.76
C ASP A 189 -14.68 18.20 -11.73
N TYR A 190 -14.07 17.56 -10.72
CA TYR A 190 -13.79 16.11 -10.78
C TYR A 190 -14.43 15.30 -9.66
N LEU A 191 -14.48 15.82 -8.43
CA LEU A 191 -14.97 15.03 -7.30
C LEU A 191 -16.50 14.98 -7.24
N PRO A 192 -17.08 13.81 -6.98
CA PRO A 192 -18.50 13.72 -6.68
C PRO A 192 -18.87 14.54 -5.43
N ARG A 193 -20.07 15.10 -5.41
CA ARG A 193 -20.55 15.89 -4.27
C ARG A 193 -20.46 15.08 -2.96
N GLY A 194 -19.91 15.69 -1.92
CA GLY A 194 -19.76 15.08 -0.61
C GLY A 194 -18.55 14.15 -0.47
N LYS A 195 -17.78 13.92 -1.53
CA LYS A 195 -16.50 13.23 -1.44
C LYS A 195 -15.42 14.20 -0.97
N PRO A 196 -14.59 13.81 0.03
CA PRO A 196 -13.52 14.67 0.51
C PRO A 196 -12.38 14.79 -0.49
N LEU A 197 -11.81 15.98 -0.60
CA LEU A 197 -10.48 16.20 -1.18
C LEU A 197 -9.44 15.79 -0.13
N ILE A 198 -8.68 14.74 -0.43
CA ILE A 198 -7.72 14.16 0.50
C ILE A 198 -6.31 14.48 0.01
N LEU A 199 -5.55 15.19 0.82
CA LEU A 199 -4.21 15.67 0.52
C LEU A 199 -3.22 15.17 1.57
N VAL A 200 -1.99 14.88 1.13
CA VAL A 200 -0.86 14.58 2.01
C VAL A 200 0.33 15.40 1.55
N THR A 201 1.12 15.90 2.48
CA THR A 201 2.36 16.62 2.21
C THR A 201 3.43 16.25 3.22
N GLU A 202 4.69 16.24 2.78
CA GLU A 202 5.83 16.02 3.65
C GLU A 202 6.12 17.24 4.53
N GLU A 203 5.84 18.42 4.01
CA GLU A 203 6.08 19.70 4.70
C GLU A 203 4.85 20.12 5.54
N ASP A 204 5.06 20.96 6.53
CA ASP A 204 4.07 21.45 7.51
C ASP A 204 3.11 22.50 6.91
N TYR A 205 2.19 22.04 6.03
CA TYR A 205 1.21 22.91 5.38
C TYR A 205 -0.24 22.46 5.59
N GLY A 206 -0.50 21.43 6.37
CA GLY A 206 -1.82 20.84 6.49
C GLY A 206 -2.90 21.84 6.86
N GLN A 207 -2.71 22.57 7.95
CA GLN A 207 -3.70 23.53 8.44
C GLN A 207 -3.90 24.71 7.49
N VAL A 208 -2.82 25.30 6.99
CA VAL A 208 -2.92 26.50 6.14
C VAL A 208 -3.57 26.19 4.78
N LEU A 209 -3.24 25.03 4.20
CA LEU A 209 -3.88 24.59 2.96
C LEU A 209 -5.36 24.27 3.18
N GLY A 210 -5.70 23.49 4.22
CA GLY A 210 -7.07 23.14 4.55
C GLY A 210 -7.93 24.39 4.76
N GLN A 211 -7.49 25.33 5.58
CA GLN A 211 -8.18 26.62 5.81
C GLN A 211 -8.35 27.43 4.53
N THR A 212 -7.29 27.49 3.71
CA THR A 212 -7.33 28.28 2.47
C THR A 212 -8.30 27.65 1.44
N ILE A 213 -8.32 26.33 1.31
CA ILE A 213 -9.27 25.62 0.44
C ILE A 213 -10.71 25.85 0.95
N LYS A 214 -10.96 25.65 2.23
CA LYS A 214 -12.31 25.85 2.83
C LYS A 214 -12.81 27.29 2.68
N SER A 215 -11.92 28.27 2.75
CA SER A 215 -12.33 29.68 2.53
C SER A 215 -12.83 29.96 1.10
N ARG A 216 -12.44 29.12 0.13
CA ARG A 216 -12.82 29.22 -1.29
C ARG A 216 -14.00 28.33 -1.66
N SER A 217 -14.03 27.15 -1.10
CA SER A 217 -15.05 26.11 -1.32
C SER A 217 -15.58 25.62 0.03
N PRO A 218 -16.46 26.38 0.70
CA PRO A 218 -16.94 26.06 2.05
C PRO A 218 -17.64 24.71 2.16
N ASP A 219 -18.31 24.28 1.10
CA ASP A 219 -19.08 23.02 1.05
C ASP A 219 -18.22 21.81 0.67
N LEU A 220 -16.97 22.01 0.24
CA LEU A 220 -16.05 20.93 -0.10
C LEU A 220 -15.50 20.29 1.18
N PRO A 221 -15.72 18.99 1.43
CA PRO A 221 -15.02 18.29 2.51
C PRO A 221 -13.53 18.21 2.19
N VAL A 222 -12.69 18.50 3.19
CA VAL A 222 -11.23 18.55 3.00
C VAL A 222 -10.52 17.83 4.14
N ILE A 223 -9.55 16.98 3.77
CA ILE A 223 -8.62 16.35 4.67
C ILE A 223 -7.22 16.67 4.17
N VAL A 224 -6.39 17.32 4.99
CA VAL A 224 -4.99 17.57 4.69
C VAL A 224 -4.14 17.04 5.83
N VAL A 225 -3.33 16.05 5.53
CA VAL A 225 -2.39 15.43 6.46
C VAL A 225 -0.98 15.87 6.10
N ASP A 226 -0.20 16.29 7.08
CA ASP A 226 1.16 16.74 6.86
C ASP A 226 2.22 15.88 7.57
N GLN A 227 3.48 16.15 7.27
CA GLN A 227 4.65 15.46 7.81
C GLN A 227 4.69 13.96 7.52
N ILE A 228 4.15 13.57 6.35
CA ILE A 228 4.20 12.20 5.86
C ILE A 228 4.70 12.20 4.41
N GLY A 229 5.83 11.52 4.17
CA GLY A 229 6.37 11.27 2.83
C GLY A 229 5.66 10.08 2.19
N LEU A 230 5.12 10.28 0.99
CA LEU A 230 4.46 9.27 0.19
C LEU A 230 4.96 9.35 -1.26
N GLY A 231 4.93 8.21 -1.96
CA GLY A 231 5.29 8.11 -3.36
C GLY A 231 4.24 7.43 -4.23
N GLU A 232 4.41 7.55 -5.54
CA GLU A 232 3.56 6.86 -6.51
C GLU A 232 3.66 5.34 -6.31
N GLY A 233 2.53 4.65 -6.18
CA GLY A 233 2.47 3.21 -5.90
C GLY A 233 2.22 2.85 -4.44
N ASP A 234 2.23 3.82 -3.53
CA ASP A 234 1.79 3.62 -2.16
C ASP A 234 0.27 3.56 -2.06
N PHE A 235 -0.19 2.88 -1.02
CA PHE A 235 -1.57 2.92 -0.55
C PHE A 235 -1.58 3.31 0.92
N ILE A 236 -2.56 4.11 1.33
CA ILE A 236 -2.65 4.52 2.72
C ILE A 236 -4.01 4.23 3.35
N ASP A 237 -3.98 4.01 4.66
CA ASP A 237 -5.15 4.06 5.52
C ASP A 237 -4.97 5.27 6.45
N ILE A 238 -6.02 6.08 6.60
CA ILE A 238 -6.07 7.21 7.54
C ILE A 238 -7.04 6.82 8.64
N GLY A 239 -6.56 6.72 9.87
CA GLY A 239 -7.36 6.32 11.02
C GLY A 239 -8.21 7.44 11.60
N GLU A 240 -8.90 7.13 12.69
CA GLU A 240 -9.65 8.13 13.43
C GLU A 240 -8.72 9.15 14.11
N PRO A 241 -9.15 10.42 14.21
CA PRO A 241 -8.36 11.45 14.86
C PRO A 241 -8.13 11.15 16.34
N LEU A 242 -6.89 11.36 16.77
CA LEU A 242 -6.44 11.23 18.15
C LEU A 242 -6.22 12.62 18.77
N PHE A 243 -6.09 12.68 20.09
CA PHE A 243 -5.79 13.90 20.85
C PHE A 243 -6.68 15.09 20.46
N GLU A 244 -7.99 14.90 20.56
CA GLU A 244 -9.02 15.91 20.24
C GLU A 244 -9.02 16.36 18.76
N GLY A 245 -8.45 15.54 17.86
CA GLY A 245 -8.41 15.79 16.43
C GLY A 245 -7.14 16.49 15.95
N ARG A 246 -6.10 16.51 16.76
CA ARG A 246 -4.83 17.14 16.40
C ARG A 246 -3.95 16.32 15.52
N VAL A 247 -4.05 14.99 15.60
CA VAL A 247 -3.26 14.05 14.78
C VAL A 247 -4.12 12.91 14.28
N VAL A 248 -3.74 12.32 13.18
CA VAL A 248 -4.31 11.08 12.65
C VAL A 248 -3.21 10.02 12.50
N PRO A 249 -3.48 8.74 12.84
CA PRO A 249 -2.59 7.66 12.48
C PRO A 249 -2.73 7.37 10.98
N VAL A 250 -1.62 7.27 10.28
CA VAL A 250 -1.56 6.90 8.87
C VAL A 250 -0.74 5.63 8.72
N SER A 251 -1.33 4.61 8.11
CA SER A 251 -0.63 3.38 7.73
C SER A 251 -0.29 3.44 6.26
N VAL A 252 1.00 3.36 5.93
CA VAL A 252 1.50 3.35 4.56
C VAL A 252 1.80 1.92 4.14
N LYS A 253 1.30 1.52 2.98
CA LYS A 253 1.48 0.21 2.36
C LYS A 253 2.14 0.42 1.00
N THR A 254 3.42 0.16 0.89
CA THR A 254 4.14 0.26 -0.37
C THR A 254 4.02 -1.04 -1.15
N LEU A 255 3.40 -1.00 -2.33
CA LEU A 255 3.26 -2.15 -3.23
C LEU A 255 4.38 -2.24 -4.28
N VAL A 256 5.29 -1.28 -4.29
CA VAL A 256 6.42 -1.21 -5.23
C VAL A 256 7.70 -1.56 -4.49
N PHE A 257 8.41 -2.56 -4.99
CA PHE A 257 9.76 -2.87 -4.52
C PHE A 257 10.73 -1.91 -5.21
N TYR A 258 11.28 -0.97 -4.47
CA TYR A 258 12.43 -0.21 -4.94
C TYR A 258 13.66 -1.14 -4.92
N GLN A 259 14.25 -1.36 -6.10
CA GLN A 259 15.55 -2.03 -6.24
C GLN A 259 16.69 -1.08 -5.93
#